data_139a79445c8f917998a53667f15ec766
#
_entry.id   139a79445c8f917998a53667f15ec766
#
_cell.length_a   1.000
_cell.length_b   1.000
_cell.length_c   1.000
_cell.angle_alpha   90.00
_cell.angle_beta   90.00
_cell.angle_gamma   90.00
#
_symmetry.space_group_name_H-M   'P 1'
#
loop_
_entity.id
_entity.type
_entity.pdbx_description
1 polymer ?
#
loop_
_entity_poly.entity_id
_entity_poly.type
_entity_poly.pdbx_seq_one_letter_code
_entity_poly.pdbx_strand_id
1 'polypeptide(L)'
;MIDKTQYRKFYKNIRNSIQHDVVLNKSRLICNELKMIEEVKHSNAIFVYLSYGKEVKTDEIIQYLLSKGKKVLVPKCNIDTETMIPVEIIDFSQLEIGSYKIREPIVSNEYFGRIDLAIIPGISFDRFGNRLGHGKGYYDKFLEDTNICKIGLCYSDCLSDKKIPCQDTDIPMDYVITDREVLKLWFFILTVHFAKLKFCEMREGEIC
;
A
#
# COMPACT_ATOMS: atom_id res chain seq x y z
N MET A 1 -17.07 -12.50 16.91
CA MET A 1 -16.52 -11.80 15.74
C MET A 1 -15.01 -11.91 15.78
N ILE A 2 -14.35 -12.36 14.72
CA ILE A 2 -12.87 -12.44 14.67
C ILE A 2 -12.33 -11.00 14.60
N ASP A 3 -11.45 -10.63 15.53
CA ASP A 3 -10.87 -9.28 15.58
C ASP A 3 -9.63 -9.13 14.66
N LYS A 4 -9.17 -7.90 14.43
CA LYS A 4 -7.96 -7.61 13.62
C LYS A 4 -6.72 -8.37 14.12
N THR A 5 -6.62 -8.67 15.40
CA THR A 5 -5.44 -9.35 16.01
C THR A 5 -5.40 -10.80 15.58
N GLN A 6 -6.55 -11.47 15.60
CA GLN A 6 -6.68 -12.86 15.13
C GLN A 6 -6.40 -12.97 13.62
N TYR A 7 -6.94 -12.03 12.81
CA TYR A 7 -6.61 -11.93 11.38
C TYR A 7 -5.10 -11.74 11.15
N ARG A 8 -4.45 -10.83 11.90
CA ARG A 8 -2.99 -10.62 11.79
C ARG A 8 -2.20 -11.88 12.10
N LYS A 9 -2.56 -12.61 13.17
CA LYS A 9 -1.89 -13.86 13.54
C LYS A 9 -2.04 -14.91 12.43
N PHE A 10 -3.25 -15.07 11.92
CA PHE A 10 -3.56 -16.04 10.88
C PHE A 10 -2.76 -15.77 9.60
N TYR A 11 -2.86 -14.57 9.01
CA TYR A 11 -2.19 -14.26 7.76
C TYR A 11 -0.67 -14.10 7.89
N LYS A 12 -0.15 -13.68 9.05
CA LYS A 12 1.29 -13.74 9.35
C LYS A 12 1.81 -15.18 9.31
N ASN A 13 1.08 -16.13 9.87
CA ASN A 13 1.47 -17.54 9.83
C ASN A 13 1.49 -18.06 8.39
N ILE A 14 0.46 -17.78 7.59
CA ILE A 14 0.43 -18.14 6.15
C ILE A 14 1.63 -17.53 5.45
N ARG A 15 1.85 -16.20 5.55
CA ARG A 15 2.99 -15.53 4.90
C ARG A 15 4.33 -16.12 5.33
N ASN A 16 4.48 -16.43 6.61
CA ASN A 16 5.73 -16.98 7.15
C ASN A 16 5.98 -18.44 6.75
N SER A 17 4.96 -19.20 6.37
CA SER A 17 5.10 -20.57 5.87
C SER A 17 5.58 -20.65 4.41
N ILE A 18 5.43 -19.56 3.62
CA ILE A 18 5.87 -19.53 2.22
C ILE A 18 7.38 -19.70 2.14
N GLN A 19 7.85 -20.62 1.30
CA GLN A 19 9.27 -20.84 1.08
C GLN A 19 9.93 -19.66 0.36
N HIS A 20 11.25 -19.50 0.54
CA HIS A 20 11.95 -18.30 0.05
C HIS A 20 11.94 -18.18 -1.49
N ASP A 21 12.16 -19.28 -2.19
CA ASP A 21 12.09 -19.34 -3.65
C ASP A 21 10.68 -19.01 -4.20
N VAL A 22 9.64 -19.49 -3.51
CA VAL A 22 8.24 -19.15 -3.82
C VAL A 22 7.97 -17.66 -3.59
N VAL A 23 8.51 -17.08 -2.51
CA VAL A 23 8.44 -15.62 -2.24
C VAL A 23 9.02 -14.83 -3.42
N LEU A 24 10.21 -15.21 -3.91
CA LEU A 24 10.85 -14.51 -5.02
C LEU A 24 10.06 -14.66 -6.33
N ASN A 25 9.59 -15.87 -6.64
CA ASN A 25 8.80 -16.11 -7.84
C ASN A 25 7.48 -15.34 -7.84
N LYS A 26 6.70 -15.42 -6.75
CA LYS A 26 5.44 -14.69 -6.60
C LYS A 26 5.65 -13.17 -6.64
N SER A 27 6.71 -12.65 -6.02
CA SER A 27 7.04 -11.23 -6.08
C SER A 27 7.34 -10.75 -7.50
N ARG A 28 8.02 -11.57 -8.31
CA ARG A 28 8.29 -11.27 -9.72
C ARG A 28 7.00 -11.26 -10.56
N LEU A 29 6.07 -12.19 -10.32
CA LEU A 29 4.77 -12.18 -10.98
C LEU A 29 3.99 -10.90 -10.65
N ILE A 30 3.93 -10.52 -9.36
CA ILE A 30 3.30 -9.28 -8.91
C ILE A 30 3.95 -8.04 -9.57
N CYS A 31 5.29 -8.02 -9.64
CA CYS A 31 6.03 -6.95 -10.32
C CYS A 31 5.64 -6.84 -11.81
N ASN A 32 5.47 -7.97 -12.50
CA ASN A 32 5.07 -7.97 -13.90
C ASN A 32 3.64 -7.43 -14.10
N GLU A 33 2.69 -7.83 -13.24
CA GLU A 33 1.33 -7.28 -13.28
C GLU A 33 1.33 -5.78 -12.99
N LEU A 34 2.11 -5.33 -11.99
CA LEU A 34 2.21 -3.91 -11.64
C LEU A 34 2.72 -3.06 -12.81
N LYS A 35 3.69 -3.55 -13.59
CA LYS A 35 4.22 -2.87 -14.80
C LYS A 35 3.16 -2.65 -15.88
N MET A 36 2.08 -3.44 -15.87
CA MET A 36 0.99 -3.33 -16.85
C MET A 36 -0.09 -2.33 -16.47
N ILE A 37 -0.13 -1.88 -15.20
CA ILE A 37 -1.12 -0.92 -14.69
C ILE A 37 -0.90 0.45 -15.33
N GLU A 38 -1.95 1.01 -15.95
CA GLU A 38 -1.87 2.29 -16.65
C GLU A 38 -1.53 3.44 -15.71
N GLU A 39 -2.08 3.43 -14.49
CA GLU A 39 -1.78 4.42 -13.47
C GLU A 39 -0.28 4.42 -13.10
N VAL A 40 0.36 3.25 -13.07
CA VAL A 40 1.81 3.12 -12.85
C VAL A 40 2.61 3.69 -14.03
N LYS A 41 2.16 3.42 -15.27
CA LYS A 41 2.82 3.92 -16.49
C LYS A 41 2.79 5.45 -16.57
N HIS A 42 1.66 6.06 -16.21
CA HIS A 42 1.45 7.51 -16.30
C HIS A 42 1.90 8.31 -15.07
N SER A 43 2.16 7.67 -13.94
CA SER A 43 2.67 8.33 -12.74
C SER A 43 4.11 8.78 -12.92
N ASN A 44 4.45 9.98 -12.44
CA ASN A 44 5.82 10.52 -12.44
C ASN A 44 6.52 10.31 -11.10
N ALA A 45 5.82 10.51 -9.98
CA ALA A 45 6.33 10.33 -8.63
C ALA A 45 5.54 9.20 -7.93
N ILE A 46 6.24 8.14 -7.55
CA ILE A 46 5.66 6.93 -6.99
C ILE A 46 6.30 6.63 -5.65
N PHE A 47 5.46 6.55 -4.62
CA PHE A 47 5.86 6.10 -3.30
C PHE A 47 5.85 4.56 -3.23
N VAL A 48 6.96 3.97 -2.75
CA VAL A 48 7.12 2.51 -2.68
C VAL A 48 7.68 2.11 -1.32
N TYR A 49 7.04 1.17 -0.64
CA TYR A 49 7.61 0.62 0.60
C TYR A 49 8.87 -0.20 0.33
N LEU A 50 9.78 -0.22 1.30
CA LEU A 50 10.97 -1.07 1.30
C LEU A 50 10.64 -2.41 1.96
N SER A 51 10.61 -3.47 1.16
CA SER A 51 10.16 -4.79 1.62
C SER A 51 11.05 -5.38 2.72
N TYR A 52 10.42 -5.93 3.76
CA TYR A 52 11.08 -6.58 4.87
C TYR A 52 10.60 -8.03 5.05
N GLY A 53 11.51 -8.90 5.48
CA GLY A 53 11.20 -10.30 5.75
C GLY A 53 10.57 -11.02 4.55
N LYS A 54 9.37 -11.57 4.74
CA LYS A 54 8.60 -12.27 3.69
C LYS A 54 7.48 -11.41 3.07
N GLU A 55 7.62 -10.11 3.07
CA GLU A 55 6.75 -9.24 2.25
C GLU A 55 7.03 -9.43 0.76
N VAL A 56 6.07 -9.04 -0.08
CA VAL A 56 6.30 -8.96 -1.54
C VAL A 56 7.52 -8.09 -1.78
N LYS A 57 8.50 -8.61 -2.51
CA LYS A 57 9.77 -7.93 -2.76
C LYS A 57 9.57 -6.76 -3.71
N THR A 58 10.05 -5.59 -3.29
CA THR A 58 9.90 -4.33 -4.03
C THR A 58 11.16 -3.88 -4.77
N ASP A 59 12.28 -4.58 -4.60
CA ASP A 59 13.56 -4.18 -5.22
C ASP A 59 13.47 -4.15 -6.75
N GLU A 60 12.88 -5.17 -7.36
CA GLU A 60 12.67 -5.22 -8.82
C GLU A 60 11.70 -4.12 -9.29
N ILE A 61 10.68 -3.81 -8.49
CA ILE A 61 9.74 -2.71 -8.77
C ILE A 61 10.48 -1.37 -8.75
N ILE A 62 11.27 -1.11 -7.71
CA ILE A 62 12.06 0.12 -7.56
C ILE A 62 13.04 0.26 -8.72
N GLN A 63 13.80 -0.79 -9.06
CA GLN A 63 14.72 -0.77 -10.20
C GLN A 63 14.01 -0.46 -11.51
N TYR A 64 12.85 -1.08 -11.76
CA TYR A 64 12.03 -0.81 -12.93
C TYR A 64 11.59 0.65 -13.00
N LEU A 65 11.07 1.21 -11.92
CA LEU A 65 10.59 2.59 -11.87
C LEU A 65 11.74 3.58 -12.12
N LEU A 66 12.89 3.39 -11.46
CA LEU A 66 14.10 4.19 -11.69
C LEU A 66 14.58 4.10 -13.14
N SER A 67 14.58 2.89 -13.75
CA SER A 67 14.97 2.70 -15.16
C SER A 67 14.04 3.41 -16.15
N LYS A 68 12.80 3.74 -15.73
CA LYS A 68 11.83 4.52 -16.51
C LYS A 68 11.92 6.02 -16.23
N GLY A 69 12.90 6.47 -15.48
CA GLY A 69 13.09 7.88 -15.14
C GLY A 69 12.02 8.43 -14.20
N LYS A 70 11.33 7.57 -13.46
CA LYS A 70 10.33 7.99 -12.48
C LYS A 70 11.00 8.40 -11.16
N LYS A 71 10.42 9.37 -10.46
CA LYS A 71 10.79 9.69 -9.09
C LYS A 71 10.30 8.58 -8.17
N VAL A 72 11.23 7.91 -7.51
CA VAL A 72 10.93 6.86 -6.54
C VAL A 72 11.08 7.40 -5.14
N LEU A 73 10.00 7.38 -4.39
CA LEU A 73 9.93 7.85 -3.02
C LEU A 73 9.79 6.66 -2.09
N VAL A 74 10.58 6.64 -1.03
CA VAL A 74 10.56 5.55 -0.03
C VAL A 74 10.32 6.12 1.37
N PRO A 75 9.75 5.33 2.30
CA PRO A 75 9.46 5.81 3.64
C PRO A 75 10.72 6.03 4.48
N LYS A 76 10.82 7.17 5.16
CA LYS A 76 11.66 7.39 6.33
C LYS A 76 10.74 7.52 7.54
N CYS A 77 10.80 6.56 8.47
CA CYS A 77 9.90 6.53 9.62
C CYS A 77 10.49 7.33 10.80
N ASN A 78 9.64 8.13 11.46
CA ASN A 78 9.92 8.67 12.78
C ASN A 78 9.18 7.80 13.82
N ILE A 79 9.95 7.15 14.70
CA ILE A 79 9.41 6.22 15.70
C ILE A 79 8.71 6.96 16.82
N ASP A 80 9.22 8.13 17.21
CA ASP A 80 8.73 8.88 18.37
C ASP A 80 7.36 9.50 18.09
N THR A 81 7.15 9.99 16.86
CA THR A 81 5.88 10.59 16.43
C THR A 81 4.94 9.61 15.73
N GLU A 82 5.41 8.38 15.46
CA GLU A 82 4.70 7.38 14.65
C GLU A 82 4.22 7.95 13.30
N THR A 83 5.08 8.73 12.65
CA THR A 83 4.87 9.30 11.32
C THR A 83 5.91 8.80 10.34
N MET A 84 5.68 9.00 9.06
CA MET A 84 6.68 8.76 8.03
C MET A 84 6.64 9.89 6.99
N ILE A 85 7.82 10.19 6.43
CA ILE A 85 7.99 11.13 5.34
C ILE A 85 8.44 10.40 4.08
N PRO A 86 8.01 10.86 2.89
CA PRO A 86 8.52 10.36 1.61
C PRO A 86 9.88 10.96 1.31
N VAL A 87 10.86 10.12 1.00
CA VAL A 87 12.22 10.56 0.62
C VAL A 87 12.55 10.02 -0.77
N GLU A 88 12.98 10.90 -1.68
CA GLU A 88 13.37 10.51 -3.04
C GLU A 88 14.72 9.79 -3.02
N ILE A 89 14.80 8.68 -3.74
CA ILE A 89 16.04 7.94 -3.98
C ILE A 89 16.29 7.81 -5.48
N ILE A 90 17.57 7.80 -5.88
CA ILE A 90 18.01 7.56 -7.25
C ILE A 90 18.64 6.18 -7.43
N ASP A 91 19.09 5.57 -6.36
CA ASP A 91 19.60 4.20 -6.32
C ASP A 91 19.61 3.62 -4.89
N PHE A 92 19.96 2.35 -4.76
CA PHE A 92 19.98 1.65 -3.47
C PHE A 92 21.17 2.00 -2.56
N SER A 93 22.21 2.68 -3.06
CA SER A 93 23.34 3.12 -2.23
C SER A 93 22.94 4.19 -1.22
N GLN A 94 21.80 4.84 -1.45
CA GLN A 94 21.22 5.84 -0.56
C GLN A 94 20.41 5.22 0.61
N LEU A 95 20.37 3.88 0.70
CA LEU A 95 19.69 3.16 1.76
C LEU A 95 20.67 2.54 2.76
N GLU A 96 20.31 2.57 4.03
CA GLU A 96 20.99 1.88 5.13
C GLU A 96 20.03 0.99 5.91
N ILE A 97 20.55 0.15 6.78
CA ILE A 97 19.73 -0.64 7.71
C ILE A 97 19.39 0.24 8.92
N GLY A 98 18.17 0.68 8.97
CA GLY A 98 17.66 1.52 10.04
C GLY A 98 16.93 0.75 11.13
N SER A 99 15.96 1.40 11.72
CA SER A 99 15.12 0.86 12.78
C SER A 99 14.38 -0.40 12.35
N TYR A 100 14.16 -1.32 13.28
CA TYR A 100 13.51 -2.61 13.04
C TYR A 100 14.20 -3.51 12.01
N LYS A 101 15.48 -3.27 11.68
CA LYS A 101 16.23 -3.96 10.61
C LYS A 101 15.58 -3.82 9.23
N ILE A 102 14.83 -2.75 9.03
CA ILE A 102 14.25 -2.36 7.73
C ILE A 102 15.20 -1.38 7.07
N ARG A 103 15.37 -1.48 5.76
CA ARG A 103 16.11 -0.48 5.00
C ARG A 103 15.37 0.85 5.06
N GLU A 104 16.12 1.95 5.18
CA GLU A 104 15.57 3.31 5.14
C GLU A 104 16.57 4.26 4.47
N PRO A 105 16.13 5.44 3.99
CA PRO A 105 17.04 6.43 3.43
C PRO A 105 18.06 6.92 4.46
N ILE A 106 19.32 7.06 4.04
CA ILE A 106 20.40 7.65 4.87
C ILE A 106 20.04 9.09 5.24
N VAL A 107 19.58 9.87 4.25
CA VAL A 107 19.14 11.25 4.44
C VAL A 107 17.65 11.33 4.78
N SER A 108 17.26 12.42 5.43
CA SER A 108 15.86 12.66 5.83
C SER A 108 15.27 13.87 5.09
N ASN A 109 15.65 14.06 3.82
CA ASN A 109 15.12 15.15 2.99
C ASN A 109 13.71 14.78 2.53
N GLU A 110 12.70 15.37 3.16
CA GLU A 110 11.31 15.15 2.79
C GLU A 110 11.01 15.66 1.39
N TYR A 111 10.28 14.87 0.61
CA TYR A 111 9.80 15.26 -0.70
C TYR A 111 8.45 15.99 -0.56
N PHE A 112 8.41 17.26 -0.97
CA PHE A 112 7.21 18.11 -0.90
C PHE A 112 6.45 18.22 -2.22
N GLY A 113 6.86 17.50 -3.26
CA GLY A 113 6.18 17.48 -4.54
C GLY A 113 4.91 16.62 -4.51
N ARG A 114 4.15 16.70 -5.60
CA ARG A 114 2.98 15.84 -5.78
C ARG A 114 3.41 14.38 -5.90
N ILE A 115 2.76 13.48 -5.17
CA ILE A 115 2.85 12.03 -5.30
C ILE A 115 1.64 11.56 -6.10
N ASP A 116 1.86 10.84 -7.20
CA ASP A 116 0.79 10.39 -8.08
C ASP A 116 0.23 9.03 -7.63
N LEU A 117 1.09 8.15 -7.12
CA LEU A 117 0.75 6.78 -6.78
C LEU A 117 1.56 6.30 -5.56
N ALA A 118 0.94 5.46 -4.73
CA ALA A 118 1.59 4.82 -3.60
C ALA A 118 1.41 3.29 -3.65
N ILE A 119 2.53 2.56 -3.55
CA ILE A 119 2.57 1.12 -3.41
C ILE A 119 2.69 0.78 -1.92
N ILE A 120 1.68 0.10 -1.37
CA ILE A 120 1.44 -0.03 0.06
C ILE A 120 1.59 -1.49 0.50
N PRO A 121 2.33 -1.78 1.60
CA PRO A 121 2.45 -3.12 2.14
C PRO A 121 1.24 -3.48 3.00
N GLY A 122 0.97 -4.78 3.11
CA GLY A 122 0.00 -5.33 4.04
C GLY A 122 0.39 -6.72 4.51
N ILE A 123 -0.18 -7.14 5.64
CA ILE A 123 -0.15 -8.54 6.06
C ILE A 123 -1.11 -9.33 5.18
N SER A 124 -2.27 -8.72 4.87
CA SER A 124 -3.33 -9.24 4.03
C SER A 124 -4.11 -8.07 3.45
N PHE A 125 -4.83 -8.33 2.37
CA PHE A 125 -5.86 -7.47 1.82
C PHE A 125 -7.11 -8.29 1.56
N ASP A 126 -8.26 -7.66 1.41
CA ASP A 126 -9.48 -8.35 0.99
C ASP A 126 -9.92 -7.88 -0.41
N ARG A 127 -10.95 -8.55 -0.93
CA ARG A 127 -11.53 -8.24 -2.25
C ARG A 127 -12.30 -6.92 -2.31
N PHE A 128 -12.42 -6.22 -1.18
CA PHE A 128 -13.06 -4.90 -1.06
C PHE A 128 -12.05 -3.77 -0.91
N GLY A 129 -10.73 -4.09 -0.94
CA GLY A 129 -9.66 -3.12 -0.80
C GLY A 129 -9.25 -2.80 0.63
N ASN A 130 -9.86 -3.45 1.63
CA ASN A 130 -9.43 -3.23 3.01
C ASN A 130 -8.07 -3.86 3.24
N ARG A 131 -7.24 -3.13 3.97
CA ARG A 131 -5.86 -3.49 4.30
C ARG A 131 -5.71 -3.95 5.75
N LEU A 132 -5.00 -5.03 5.95
CA LEU A 132 -4.56 -5.48 7.26
C LEU A 132 -3.08 -5.12 7.46
N GLY A 133 -2.83 -4.01 8.13
CA GLY A 133 -1.48 -3.55 8.47
C GLY A 133 -0.96 -4.13 9.79
N HIS A 134 0.25 -3.72 10.17
CA HIS A 134 0.91 -4.15 11.41
C HIS A 134 0.31 -3.55 12.71
N GLY A 135 -0.55 -2.52 12.60
CA GLY A 135 -1.31 -1.95 13.70
C GLY A 135 -0.79 -0.63 14.26
N LYS A 136 0.24 -0.03 13.67
CA LYS A 136 0.79 1.29 14.08
C LYS A 136 0.21 2.50 13.32
N GLY A 137 -0.56 2.27 12.25
CA GLY A 137 -1.24 3.33 11.51
C GLY A 137 -0.37 4.23 10.63
N TYR A 138 0.95 3.95 10.46
CA TYR A 138 1.85 4.80 9.66
C TYR A 138 1.33 5.11 8.26
N TYR A 139 0.85 4.09 7.54
CA TYR A 139 0.35 4.26 6.18
C TYR A 139 -1.01 4.94 6.14
N ASP A 140 -1.87 4.69 7.12
CA ASP A 140 -3.19 5.32 7.18
C ASP A 140 -3.03 6.83 7.43
N LYS A 141 -2.18 7.23 8.38
CA LYS A 141 -1.80 8.65 8.61
C LYS A 141 -1.15 9.30 7.38
N PHE A 142 -0.26 8.58 6.68
CA PHE A 142 0.42 9.10 5.49
C PHE A 142 -0.54 9.34 4.32
N LEU A 143 -1.57 8.50 4.20
CA LEU A 143 -2.56 8.55 3.12
C LEU A 143 -3.78 9.40 3.47
N GLU A 144 -3.91 9.84 4.73
CA GLU A 144 -5.00 10.70 5.18
C GLU A 144 -5.02 11.99 4.36
N ASP A 145 -6.20 12.42 3.98
CA ASP A 145 -6.44 13.64 3.17
C ASP A 145 -5.70 13.68 1.82
N THR A 146 -5.21 12.54 1.33
CA THR A 146 -4.55 12.44 0.03
C THR A 146 -5.47 11.84 -1.03
N ASN A 147 -5.31 12.33 -2.27
CA ASN A 147 -5.98 11.76 -3.44
C ASN A 147 -5.02 10.92 -4.30
N ILE A 148 -4.09 10.24 -3.65
CA ILE A 148 -3.07 9.40 -4.28
C ILE A 148 -3.70 8.06 -4.68
N CYS A 149 -3.39 7.54 -5.88
CA CYS A 149 -3.75 6.18 -6.27
C CYS A 149 -3.01 5.17 -5.39
N LYS A 150 -3.72 4.26 -4.74
CA LYS A 150 -3.20 3.31 -3.74
C LYS A 150 -3.23 1.89 -4.27
N ILE A 151 -2.06 1.25 -4.38
CA ILE A 151 -1.92 -0.14 -4.82
C ILE A 151 -1.38 -0.98 -3.66
N GLY A 152 -2.18 -1.92 -3.18
CA GLY A 152 -1.78 -2.92 -2.21
C GLY A 152 -1.14 -4.13 -2.88
N LEU A 153 -0.04 -4.66 -2.31
CA LEU A 153 0.61 -5.87 -2.79
C LEU A 153 0.54 -6.98 -1.75
N CYS A 154 0.04 -8.15 -2.12
CA CYS A 154 0.14 -9.36 -1.30
C CYS A 154 0.22 -10.62 -2.16
N TYR A 155 0.62 -11.73 -1.56
CA TYR A 155 0.51 -13.04 -2.20
C TYR A 155 -0.95 -13.49 -2.23
N SER A 156 -1.34 -14.25 -3.24
CA SER A 156 -2.69 -14.81 -3.37
C SER A 156 -3.13 -15.60 -2.12
N ASP A 157 -2.17 -16.25 -1.44
CA ASP A 157 -2.42 -16.95 -0.16
C ASP A 157 -2.79 -15.99 0.99
N CYS A 158 -2.47 -14.70 0.85
CA CYS A 158 -2.75 -13.65 1.83
C CYS A 158 -3.91 -12.74 1.41
N LEU A 159 -4.58 -13.02 0.29
CA LEU A 159 -5.81 -12.34 -0.09
C LEU A 159 -7.00 -12.97 0.64
N SER A 160 -7.77 -12.18 1.37
CA SER A 160 -8.94 -12.64 2.11
C SER A 160 -10.19 -12.57 1.25
N ASP A 161 -10.93 -13.68 1.16
CA ASP A 161 -12.27 -13.68 0.57
C ASP A 161 -13.34 -13.08 1.52
N LYS A 162 -13.01 -13.00 2.82
CA LYS A 162 -13.87 -12.38 3.82
C LYS A 162 -13.45 -10.94 4.04
N LYS A 163 -14.43 -10.06 4.23
CA LYS A 163 -14.15 -8.65 4.56
C LYS A 163 -13.32 -8.57 5.85
N ILE A 164 -12.18 -7.89 5.76
CA ILE A 164 -11.32 -7.59 6.91
C ILE A 164 -12.04 -6.54 7.78
N PRO A 165 -12.09 -6.71 9.11
CA PRO A 165 -12.64 -5.67 9.97
C PRO A 165 -11.89 -4.36 9.78
N CYS A 166 -12.61 -3.28 9.45
CA CYS A 166 -12.05 -1.95 9.21
C CYS A 166 -12.62 -0.93 10.21
N GLN A 167 -11.88 0.14 10.41
CA GLN A 167 -12.28 1.34 11.17
C GLN A 167 -12.41 2.50 10.19
N ASP A 168 -13.08 3.57 10.58
CA ASP A 168 -13.26 4.76 9.72
C ASP A 168 -11.95 5.44 9.33
N THR A 169 -10.89 5.22 10.12
CA THR A 169 -9.53 5.72 9.86
C THR A 169 -8.71 4.83 8.94
N ASP A 170 -9.17 3.61 8.61
CA ASP A 170 -8.45 2.73 7.68
C ASP A 170 -8.68 3.21 6.24
N ILE A 171 -7.61 3.40 5.50
CA ILE A 171 -7.66 3.87 4.11
C ILE A 171 -7.72 2.67 3.15
N PRO A 172 -8.79 2.54 2.33
CA PRO A 172 -8.89 1.46 1.36
C PRO A 172 -7.96 1.66 0.17
N MET A 173 -7.60 0.56 -0.48
CA MET A 173 -6.80 0.54 -1.70
C MET A 173 -7.66 0.72 -2.94
N ASP A 174 -7.10 1.33 -4.00
CA ASP A 174 -7.72 1.43 -5.33
C ASP A 174 -7.45 0.19 -6.17
N TYR A 175 -6.32 -0.48 -5.89
CA TYR A 175 -5.93 -1.76 -6.46
C TYR A 175 -5.38 -2.70 -5.41
N VAL A 176 -5.61 -4.01 -5.59
CA VAL A 176 -4.87 -5.08 -4.92
C VAL A 176 -4.29 -5.99 -5.97
N ILE A 177 -2.96 -6.17 -5.97
CA ILE A 177 -2.25 -7.02 -6.92
C ILE A 177 -1.70 -8.24 -6.20
N THR A 178 -1.98 -9.42 -6.74
CA THR A 178 -1.44 -10.69 -6.28
C THR A 178 -0.66 -11.39 -7.39
N ASP A 179 -0.03 -12.51 -7.06
CA ASP A 179 0.63 -13.39 -8.04
C ASP A 179 -0.35 -14.13 -8.97
N ARG A 180 -1.67 -13.93 -8.81
CA ARG A 180 -2.72 -14.60 -9.62
C ARG A 180 -3.71 -13.66 -10.25
N GLU A 181 -3.96 -12.50 -9.66
CA GLU A 181 -5.01 -11.59 -10.12
C GLU A 181 -4.70 -10.13 -9.76
N VAL A 182 -5.30 -9.23 -10.50
CA VAL A 182 -5.33 -7.78 -10.24
C VAL A 182 -6.77 -7.38 -9.94
N LEU A 183 -7.01 -6.89 -8.75
CA LEU A 183 -8.31 -6.34 -8.36
C LEU A 183 -8.28 -4.82 -8.52
N LYS A 184 -9.15 -4.29 -9.40
CA LYS A 184 -9.39 -2.84 -9.57
C LYS A 184 -10.68 -2.48 -8.84
N LEU A 185 -10.61 -1.58 -7.86
CA LEU A 185 -11.67 -1.34 -6.87
C LEU A 185 -12.39 0.02 -7.04
N TRP A 186 -12.08 0.75 -8.07
CA TRP A 186 -12.60 2.10 -8.34
C TRP A 186 -14.13 2.20 -8.45
N PHE A 187 -14.82 1.11 -8.77
CA PHE A 187 -16.28 1.13 -8.93
C PHE A 187 -17.05 1.34 -7.62
N PHE A 188 -16.44 1.03 -6.46
CA PHE A 188 -17.10 1.19 -5.17
C PHE A 188 -17.05 2.63 -4.63
N ILE A 189 -16.04 3.41 -5.00
CA ILE A 189 -15.85 4.78 -4.48
C ILE A 189 -16.86 5.75 -5.09
N LEU A 190 -17.19 5.61 -6.37
CA LEU A 190 -18.23 6.45 -7.02
C LEU A 190 -19.61 6.24 -6.40
N THR A 191 -19.98 5.00 -6.04
CA THR A 191 -21.29 4.70 -5.44
C THR A 191 -21.40 5.25 -4.01
N VAL A 192 -20.32 5.21 -3.23
CA VAL A 192 -20.30 5.74 -1.86
C VAL A 192 -20.25 7.26 -1.86
N HIS A 193 -19.52 7.87 -2.79
CA HIS A 193 -19.50 9.35 -2.94
C HIS A 193 -20.84 9.90 -3.40
N PHE A 194 -21.50 9.23 -4.37
CA PHE A 194 -22.87 9.60 -4.79
C PHE A 194 -23.90 9.35 -3.68
N ALA A 195 -23.74 8.31 -2.85
CA ALA A 195 -24.62 8.08 -1.71
C ALA A 195 -24.41 9.13 -0.61
N LYS A 196 -23.17 9.56 -0.33
CA LYS A 196 -22.89 10.66 0.61
C LYS A 196 -23.44 12.01 0.11
N LEU A 197 -23.30 12.32 -1.17
CA LEU A 197 -23.87 13.53 -1.77
C LEU A 197 -25.41 13.54 -1.72
N LYS A 198 -26.08 12.42 -2.05
CA LYS A 198 -27.54 12.33 -1.89
C LYS A 198 -28.01 12.44 -0.44
N PHE A 199 -27.22 11.95 0.53
CA PHE A 199 -27.57 12.08 1.95
C PHE A 199 -27.36 13.52 2.48
N CYS A 200 -26.46 14.30 1.88
CA CYS A 200 -26.27 15.71 2.21
C CYS A 200 -27.40 16.57 1.62
N GLU A 201 -27.80 16.32 0.37
CA GLU A 201 -28.90 17.05 -0.28
C GLU A 201 -30.27 16.77 0.36
N MET A 202 -30.48 15.58 0.95
CA MET A 202 -31.73 15.26 1.66
C MET A 202 -31.84 15.89 3.06
N ARG A 203 -30.76 16.43 3.63
CA ARG A 203 -30.80 17.15 4.93
C ARG A 203 -30.99 18.66 4.81
N GLU A 204 -30.80 19.25 3.64
CA GLU A 204 -31.03 20.68 3.39
C GLU A 204 -32.44 20.97 2.90
N GLY A 205 -33.29 19.96 2.67
CA GLY A 205 -34.67 20.11 2.19
C GLY A 205 -35.76 20.11 3.25
N GLU A 206 -35.45 19.99 4.54
CA GLU A 206 -36.45 20.02 5.62
C GLU A 206 -36.20 21.18 6.61
N ILE A 207 -36.12 22.41 6.12
CA ILE A 207 -36.37 23.62 6.93
C ILE A 207 -37.04 24.62 6.01
N CYS A 208 -38.36 24.52 5.92
CA CYS A 208 -39.32 25.60 5.64
C CYS A 208 -40.67 25.22 6.21
#